data_f67fc3035efa450dff910de1e2860a6b
#
_entry.id   f67fc3035efa450dff910de1e2860a6b
#
_cell.length_a   1.000
_cell.length_b   1.000
_cell.length_c   1.000
_cell.angle_alpha   90.00
_cell.angle_beta   90.00
_cell.angle_gamma   90.00
#
_symmetry.space_group_name_H-M   'P 1'
#
loop_
_entity.id
_entity.type
_entity.pdbx_description
1 polymer ?
#
loop_
_entity_poly.entity_id
_entity_poly.type
_entity_poly.pdbx_seq_one_letter_code
_entity_poly.pdbx_strand_id
1 'polypeptide(L)'
;MIPLKLTLSGIYSYKEKEQTIDFARLTSDNIFGIFGKVGSGKSTILEAMIFALYGNAERMGRNNAKYNMMNLSSNNMLIDFEFIAGENNDEYRIVVKSRRNSKDFAKIANTERRILKKEGGQWIEIGSDDNQDLIENIIGLSHENFRRVIIIPQGKFQDFLQLGNADRA
;
A
#
# COMPACT_ATOMS: atom_id res chain seq x y z
N MET A 1 8.21 -8.31 7.06
CA MET A 1 7.45 -8.36 5.79
C MET A 1 8.39 -8.21 4.61
N ILE A 2 8.23 -9.04 3.57
CA ILE A 2 9.03 -9.01 2.33
C ILE A 2 8.05 -8.84 1.16
N PRO A 3 8.11 -7.75 0.38
CA PRO A 3 7.25 -7.58 -0.79
C PRO A 3 7.63 -8.59 -1.89
N LEU A 4 6.63 -9.20 -2.52
CA LEU A 4 6.83 -10.11 -3.65
C LEU A 4 6.41 -9.47 -4.96
N LYS A 5 5.19 -8.91 -5.02
CA LYS A 5 4.62 -8.39 -6.24
C LYS A 5 3.61 -7.28 -5.96
N LEU A 6 3.61 -6.24 -6.77
CA LEU A 6 2.64 -5.17 -6.71
C LEU A 6 2.12 -4.85 -8.10
N THR A 7 0.80 -4.96 -8.29
CA THR A 7 0.12 -4.53 -9.52
C THR A 7 -0.73 -3.31 -9.22
N LEU A 8 -0.59 -2.28 -10.04
CA LEU A 8 -1.27 -0.99 -9.90
C LEU A 8 -1.98 -0.59 -11.19
N SER A 9 -3.19 -0.05 -11.06
CA SER A 9 -3.86 0.71 -12.11
C SER A 9 -4.80 1.76 -11.52
N GLY A 10 -5.03 2.84 -12.24
CA GLY A 10 -5.97 3.90 -11.85
C GLY A 10 -5.63 4.65 -10.56
N ILE A 11 -4.36 4.69 -10.14
CA ILE A 11 -3.91 5.33 -8.91
C ILE A 11 -2.89 6.44 -9.20
N TYR A 12 -3.11 7.67 -8.73
CA TYR A 12 -2.27 8.85 -8.94
C TYR A 12 -1.78 8.99 -10.39
N SER A 13 -0.49 8.81 -10.65
CA SER A 13 0.11 8.88 -11.99
C SER A 13 -0.04 7.59 -12.83
N TYR A 14 -0.46 6.49 -12.21
CA TYR A 14 -0.76 5.23 -12.91
C TYR A 14 -2.17 5.29 -13.49
N LYS A 15 -2.27 5.18 -14.83
CA LYS A 15 -3.54 5.17 -15.55
C LYS A 15 -4.22 3.79 -15.49
N GLU A 16 -5.26 3.58 -16.28
CA GLU A 16 -6.06 2.34 -16.28
C GLU A 16 -5.30 1.07 -16.68
N LYS A 17 -4.22 1.19 -17.47
CA LYS A 17 -3.40 0.04 -17.83
C LYS A 17 -2.64 -0.48 -16.59
N GLU A 18 -2.85 -1.72 -16.26
CA GLU A 18 -2.15 -2.39 -15.16
C GLU A 18 -0.64 -2.39 -15.37
N GLN A 19 0.08 -2.06 -14.31
CA GLN A 19 1.54 -2.12 -14.25
C GLN A 19 1.96 -2.95 -13.06
N THR A 20 2.78 -3.95 -13.30
CA THR A 20 3.24 -4.89 -12.30
C THR A 20 4.72 -4.70 -12.01
N ILE A 21 5.05 -4.66 -10.73
CA ILE A 21 6.40 -4.66 -10.19
C ILE A 21 6.62 -6.02 -9.51
N ASP A 22 7.58 -6.76 -9.99
CA ASP A 22 7.98 -8.04 -9.43
C ASP A 22 9.22 -7.81 -8.55
N PHE A 23 9.00 -7.69 -7.23
CA PHE A 23 10.07 -7.45 -6.27
C PHE A 23 10.96 -8.68 -6.06
N ALA A 24 10.43 -9.88 -6.23
CA ALA A 24 11.22 -11.10 -6.09
C ALA A 24 12.40 -11.14 -7.09
N ARG A 25 12.23 -10.48 -8.25
CA ARG A 25 13.29 -10.34 -9.26
C ARG A 25 14.29 -9.22 -8.96
N LEU A 26 13.95 -8.28 -8.07
CA LEU A 26 14.74 -7.08 -7.78
C LEU A 26 15.52 -7.20 -6.47
N THR A 27 15.18 -8.16 -5.63
CA THR A 27 15.69 -8.27 -4.24
C THR A 27 16.73 -9.35 -4.06
N SER A 28 17.46 -9.77 -5.11
CA SER A 28 18.55 -10.73 -5.00
C SER A 28 19.58 -10.35 -3.91
N ASP A 29 19.84 -9.05 -3.74
CA ASP A 29 20.79 -8.49 -2.77
C ASP A 29 20.10 -7.85 -1.56
N ASN A 30 18.79 -8.10 -1.36
CA ASN A 30 17.95 -7.51 -0.30
C ASN A 30 17.85 -5.98 -0.31
N ILE A 31 18.32 -5.34 -1.36
CA ILE A 31 18.24 -3.88 -1.58
C ILE A 31 17.86 -3.62 -3.03
N PHE A 32 16.94 -2.70 -3.26
CA PHE A 32 16.62 -2.19 -4.59
C PHE A 32 16.37 -0.68 -4.55
N GLY A 33 16.61 -0.02 -5.67
CA GLY A 33 16.38 1.42 -5.85
C GLY A 33 15.30 1.70 -6.88
N ILE A 34 14.45 2.70 -6.60
CA ILE A 34 13.43 3.18 -7.53
C ILE A 34 13.84 4.57 -8.02
N PHE A 35 14.20 4.67 -9.30
CA PHE A 35 14.66 5.89 -9.94
C PHE A 35 13.67 6.38 -11.00
N GLY A 36 13.62 7.68 -11.22
CA GLY A 36 12.77 8.27 -12.26
C GLY A 36 12.56 9.78 -12.03
N LYS A 37 11.98 10.45 -13.02
CA LYS A 37 11.66 11.88 -12.97
C LYS A 37 10.66 12.21 -11.86
N VAL A 38 10.60 13.48 -11.43
CA VAL A 38 9.56 13.96 -10.52
C VAL A 38 8.19 13.72 -11.17
N GLY A 39 7.22 13.24 -10.38
CA GLY A 39 5.88 12.91 -10.88
C GLY A 39 5.73 11.54 -11.55
N SER A 40 6.80 10.74 -11.69
CA SER A 40 6.73 9.40 -12.33
C SER A 40 6.05 8.31 -11.51
N GLY A 41 5.58 8.60 -10.29
CA GLY A 41 4.84 7.64 -9.46
C GLY A 41 5.69 6.83 -8.49
N LYS A 42 6.95 7.19 -8.24
CA LYS A 42 7.82 6.47 -7.28
C LYS A 42 7.22 6.37 -5.88
N SER A 43 6.78 7.50 -5.33
CA SER A 43 6.14 7.55 -4.00
C SER A 43 4.79 6.83 -3.99
N THR A 44 4.10 6.77 -5.13
CA THR A 44 2.83 6.05 -5.28
C THR A 44 2.98 4.56 -5.00
N ILE A 45 4.10 3.95 -5.36
CA ILE A 45 4.39 2.52 -5.10
C ILE A 45 4.31 2.25 -3.59
N LEU A 46 5.01 3.06 -2.81
CA LEU A 46 5.04 2.92 -1.36
C LEU A 46 3.68 3.24 -0.71
N GLU A 47 3.04 4.34 -1.14
CA GLU A 47 1.71 4.73 -0.66
C GLU A 47 0.65 3.67 -0.97
N ALA A 48 0.74 3.01 -2.14
CA ALA A 48 -0.17 1.93 -2.50
C ALA A 48 0.00 0.70 -1.59
N MET A 49 1.25 0.33 -1.23
CA MET A 49 1.48 -0.75 -0.28
C MET A 49 0.89 -0.43 1.09
N ILE A 50 1.12 0.79 1.61
CA ILE A 50 0.56 1.23 2.91
C ILE A 50 -0.96 1.20 2.87
N PHE A 51 -1.55 1.73 1.79
CA PHE A 51 -2.99 1.75 1.63
C PHE A 51 -3.58 0.33 1.53
N ALA A 52 -2.92 -0.57 0.80
CA ALA A 52 -3.34 -1.97 0.77
C ALA A 52 -3.32 -2.59 2.18
N LEU A 53 -2.25 -2.38 2.94
CA LEU A 53 -2.10 -2.94 4.29
C LEU A 53 -3.10 -2.35 5.29
N TYR A 54 -3.24 -1.04 5.36
CA TYR A 54 -3.93 -0.37 6.47
C TYR A 54 -5.19 0.42 6.07
N GLY A 55 -5.52 0.49 4.78
CA GLY A 55 -6.67 1.28 4.31
C GLY A 55 -6.50 2.81 4.41
N ASN A 56 -5.34 3.28 4.85
CA ASN A 56 -5.02 4.69 5.01
C ASN A 56 -3.84 5.09 4.14
N ALA A 57 -3.93 6.25 3.47
CA ALA A 57 -2.82 6.84 2.74
C ALA A 57 -2.38 8.15 3.41
N GLU A 58 -1.09 8.44 3.36
CA GLU A 58 -0.51 9.60 4.02
C GLU A 58 -1.07 10.93 3.51
N ARG A 59 -1.38 10.99 2.22
CA ARG A 59 -1.97 12.18 1.57
C ARG A 59 -3.47 12.31 1.76
N MET A 60 -4.14 11.30 2.31
CA MET A 60 -5.54 11.41 2.72
C MET A 60 -5.57 12.13 4.07
N GLY A 61 -5.77 13.44 4.06
CA GLY A 61 -6.03 14.20 5.28
C GLY A 61 -7.25 13.65 6.04
N ARG A 62 -7.41 14.03 7.31
CA ARG A 62 -8.52 13.61 8.20
C ARG A 62 -9.94 13.81 7.62
N ASN A 63 -10.08 14.55 6.54
CA ASN A 63 -11.33 14.71 5.78
C ASN A 63 -11.22 13.93 4.46
N ASN A 64 -11.56 12.66 4.47
CA ASN A 64 -11.58 11.69 3.36
C ASN A 64 -12.34 12.13 2.09
N ALA A 65 -12.87 13.33 2.02
CA ALA A 65 -13.86 13.70 1.03
C ALA A 65 -13.30 14.33 -0.27
N LYS A 66 -12.08 14.87 -0.30
CA LYS A 66 -11.65 15.70 -1.44
C LYS A 66 -10.51 15.14 -2.30
N TYR A 67 -9.68 14.23 -1.78
CA TYR A 67 -8.54 13.69 -2.54
C TYR A 67 -8.44 12.19 -2.31
N ASN A 68 -9.14 11.44 -3.13
CA ASN A 68 -8.93 10.00 -3.21
C ASN A 68 -7.65 9.71 -4.03
N MET A 69 -7.07 8.54 -3.85
CA MET A 69 -5.85 8.12 -4.57
C MET A 69 -6.08 7.84 -6.05
N MET A 70 -7.33 7.82 -6.51
CA MET A 70 -7.66 7.46 -7.89
C MET A 70 -7.09 8.47 -8.87
N ASN A 71 -6.53 7.97 -9.97
CA ASN A 71 -6.12 8.79 -11.09
C ASN A 71 -7.31 9.58 -11.65
N LEU A 72 -7.13 10.89 -11.92
CA LEU A 72 -8.20 11.78 -12.34
C LEU A 72 -8.88 11.36 -13.66
N SER A 73 -8.22 10.56 -14.48
CA SER A 73 -8.74 10.07 -15.76
C SER A 73 -9.29 8.64 -15.67
N SER A 74 -9.28 8.01 -14.49
CA SER A 74 -9.65 6.61 -14.32
C SER A 74 -10.96 6.45 -13.57
N ASN A 75 -11.80 5.53 -14.04
CA ASN A 75 -13.04 5.15 -13.39
C ASN A 75 -12.86 4.04 -12.34
N ASN A 76 -11.81 3.26 -12.48
CA ASN A 76 -11.48 2.16 -11.57
C ASN A 76 -10.05 2.30 -11.07
N MET A 77 -9.80 1.77 -9.86
CA MET A 77 -8.50 1.65 -9.26
C MET A 77 -8.29 0.21 -8.81
N LEU A 78 -7.09 -0.31 -9.04
CA LEU A 78 -6.64 -1.60 -8.54
C LEU A 78 -5.30 -1.42 -7.82
N ILE A 79 -5.22 -2.00 -6.63
CA ILE A 79 -3.97 -2.31 -5.95
C ILE A 79 -4.02 -3.79 -5.62
N ASP A 80 -3.04 -4.55 -6.10
CA ASP A 80 -2.92 -5.99 -5.84
C ASP A 80 -1.49 -6.24 -5.34
N PHE A 81 -1.38 -6.53 -4.05
CA PHE A 81 -0.10 -6.60 -3.34
C PHE A 81 0.11 -7.97 -2.72
N GLU A 82 1.15 -8.65 -3.17
CA GLU A 82 1.61 -9.95 -2.65
C GLU A 82 2.87 -9.75 -1.80
N PHE A 83 2.93 -10.38 -0.62
CA PHE A 83 4.04 -10.26 0.31
C PHE A 83 4.15 -11.48 1.23
N ILE A 84 5.33 -11.64 1.84
CA ILE A 84 5.59 -12.62 2.90
C ILE A 84 5.58 -11.90 4.24
N ALA A 85 4.92 -12.49 5.26
CA ALA A 85 4.91 -11.97 6.62
C ALA A 85 4.67 -13.08 7.65
N GLY A 86 4.75 -12.70 8.94
CA GLY A 86 4.59 -13.61 10.06
C GLY A 86 5.82 -14.47 10.33
N GLU A 87 5.82 -15.17 11.45
CA GLU A 87 6.94 -16.03 11.90
C GLU A 87 7.18 -17.22 10.97
N ASN A 88 6.12 -17.71 10.34
CA ASN A 88 6.19 -18.87 9.43
C ASN A 88 6.56 -18.50 8.00
N ASN A 89 6.79 -17.20 7.69
CA ASN A 89 6.99 -16.71 6.32
C ASN A 89 5.84 -17.08 5.37
N ASP A 90 4.61 -16.94 5.85
CA ASP A 90 3.41 -17.19 5.04
C ASP A 90 3.27 -16.15 3.93
N GLU A 91 2.74 -16.59 2.78
CA GLU A 91 2.41 -15.69 1.67
C GLU A 91 1.01 -15.11 1.82
N TYR A 92 0.92 -13.79 1.70
CA TYR A 92 -0.34 -13.03 1.75
C TYR A 92 -0.53 -12.21 0.49
N ARG A 93 -1.79 -11.92 0.18
CA ARG A 93 -2.19 -11.06 -0.93
C ARG A 93 -3.33 -10.16 -0.50
N ILE A 94 -3.21 -8.87 -0.77
CA ILE A 94 -4.27 -7.90 -0.51
C ILE A 94 -4.67 -7.28 -1.83
N VAL A 95 -5.96 -7.36 -2.14
CA VAL A 95 -6.55 -6.80 -3.36
C VAL A 95 -7.49 -5.67 -2.96
N VAL A 96 -7.18 -4.45 -3.39
CA VAL A 96 -8.05 -3.28 -3.21
C VAL A 96 -8.58 -2.85 -4.56
N LYS A 97 -9.89 -2.75 -4.68
CA LYS A 97 -10.58 -2.25 -5.86
C LYS A 97 -11.46 -1.07 -5.46
N SER A 98 -11.33 0.04 -6.17
CA SER A 98 -12.22 1.19 -5.98
C SER A 98 -12.85 1.59 -7.29
N ARG A 99 -14.07 2.08 -7.22
CA ARG A 99 -14.81 2.60 -8.36
C ARG A 99 -15.23 4.04 -8.11
N ARG A 100 -15.06 4.87 -9.10
CA ARG A 100 -15.47 6.28 -9.06
C ARG A 100 -16.99 6.43 -9.08
N ASN A 101 -17.47 7.43 -8.37
CA ASN A 101 -18.89 7.76 -8.38
C ASN A 101 -19.26 8.38 -9.75
N SER A 102 -20.32 7.87 -10.38
CA SER A 102 -20.76 8.32 -11.71
C SER A 102 -21.44 9.69 -11.69
N LYS A 103 -21.96 10.12 -10.54
CA LYS A 103 -22.67 11.41 -10.38
C LYS A 103 -21.75 12.51 -9.83
N ASP A 104 -20.77 12.14 -9.04
CA ASP A 104 -19.79 13.06 -8.44
C ASP A 104 -18.40 12.50 -8.62
N PHE A 105 -17.73 12.96 -9.66
CA PHE A 105 -16.42 12.45 -10.06
C PHE A 105 -15.32 12.67 -9.00
N ALA A 106 -15.52 13.58 -8.06
CA ALA A 106 -14.60 13.79 -6.93
C ALA A 106 -14.71 12.72 -5.85
N LYS A 107 -15.74 11.88 -5.88
CA LYS A 107 -16.02 10.85 -4.89
C LYS A 107 -15.78 9.44 -5.41
N ILE A 108 -15.45 8.55 -4.49
CA ILE A 108 -15.44 7.11 -4.70
C ILE A 108 -16.85 6.58 -4.39
N ALA A 109 -17.38 5.71 -5.25
CA ALA A 109 -18.68 5.08 -5.03
C ALA A 109 -18.56 3.86 -4.12
N ASN A 110 -17.50 3.09 -4.32
CA ASN A 110 -17.24 1.85 -3.59
C ASN A 110 -15.75 1.58 -3.52
N THR A 111 -15.30 1.05 -2.39
CA THR A 111 -13.98 0.45 -2.21
C THR A 111 -14.19 -0.95 -1.62
N GLU A 112 -13.56 -1.94 -2.21
CA GLU A 112 -13.54 -3.32 -1.74
C GLU A 112 -12.10 -3.69 -1.45
N ARG A 113 -11.84 -4.27 -0.28
CA ARG A 113 -10.53 -4.78 0.13
C ARG A 113 -10.68 -6.22 0.55
N ARG A 114 -9.85 -7.11 0.00
CA ARG A 114 -9.82 -8.53 0.32
C ARG A 114 -8.43 -8.92 0.77
N ILE A 115 -8.36 -9.67 1.85
CA ILE A 115 -7.12 -10.18 2.44
C ILE A 115 -7.11 -11.68 2.23
N LEU A 116 -6.07 -12.18 1.58
CA LEU A 116 -5.95 -13.59 1.25
C LEU A 116 -4.62 -14.15 1.80
N LYS A 117 -4.65 -15.41 2.20
CA LYS A 117 -3.48 -16.20 2.58
C LYS A 117 -3.31 -17.34 1.58
N LYS A 118 -2.10 -17.70 1.25
CA LYS A 118 -1.81 -18.83 0.37
C LYS A 118 -1.73 -20.13 1.17
N GLU A 119 -2.61 -21.08 0.89
CA GLU A 119 -2.66 -22.38 1.53
C GLU A 119 -2.76 -23.48 0.46
N GLY A 120 -1.87 -24.47 0.51
CA GLY A 120 -1.84 -25.54 -0.49
C GLY A 120 -1.69 -25.06 -1.94
N GLY A 121 -1.05 -23.89 -2.16
CA GLY A 121 -0.87 -23.28 -3.47
C GLY A 121 -2.07 -22.45 -3.96
N GLN A 122 -3.15 -22.35 -3.20
CA GLN A 122 -4.35 -21.58 -3.52
C GLN A 122 -4.51 -20.35 -2.60
N TRP A 123 -5.09 -19.26 -3.15
CA TRP A 123 -5.41 -18.07 -2.39
C TRP A 123 -6.76 -18.23 -1.69
N ILE A 124 -6.74 -18.24 -0.36
CA ILE A 124 -7.93 -18.36 0.50
C ILE A 124 -8.17 -17.00 1.16
N GLU A 125 -9.39 -16.50 1.05
CA GLU A 125 -9.79 -15.24 1.69
C GLU A 125 -9.90 -15.44 3.19
N ILE A 126 -9.21 -14.59 3.96
CA ILE A 126 -9.15 -14.64 5.43
C ILE A 126 -9.70 -13.37 6.08
N GLY A 127 -10.00 -12.33 5.30
CA GLY A 127 -10.52 -11.07 5.79
C GLY A 127 -10.87 -10.05 4.71
N SER A 128 -11.53 -8.98 5.14
CA SER A 128 -11.98 -7.86 4.30
C SER A 128 -11.71 -6.50 4.97
N ASP A 129 -12.38 -5.44 4.52
CA ASP A 129 -12.18 -4.05 4.97
C ASP A 129 -12.24 -3.86 6.50
N ASP A 130 -13.07 -4.61 7.19
CA ASP A 130 -13.30 -4.46 8.64
C ASP A 130 -12.22 -5.13 9.52
N ASN A 131 -11.24 -5.82 8.91
CA ASN A 131 -10.23 -6.59 9.62
C ASN A 131 -8.89 -5.86 9.75
N GLN A 132 -8.86 -4.65 10.31
CA GLN A 132 -7.61 -3.91 10.53
C GLN A 132 -6.68 -4.63 11.51
N ASP A 133 -7.22 -5.17 12.58
CA ASP A 133 -6.47 -5.94 13.59
C ASP A 133 -5.79 -7.18 12.98
N LEU A 134 -6.39 -7.78 11.94
CA LEU A 134 -5.80 -8.92 11.24
C LEU A 134 -4.46 -8.54 10.58
N ILE A 135 -4.40 -7.38 9.93
CA ILE A 135 -3.16 -6.91 9.30
C ILE A 135 -2.10 -6.55 10.35
N GLU A 136 -2.51 -5.90 11.44
CA GLU A 136 -1.59 -5.59 12.53
C GLU A 136 -1.00 -6.88 13.15
N ASN A 137 -1.81 -7.92 13.30
CA ASN A 137 -1.34 -9.23 13.76
C ASN A 137 -0.40 -9.92 12.74
N ILE A 138 -0.72 -9.88 11.44
CA ILE A 138 0.12 -10.48 10.38
C ILE A 138 1.47 -9.77 10.27
N ILE A 139 1.47 -8.43 10.33
CA ILE A 139 2.69 -7.60 10.16
C ILE A 139 3.47 -7.46 11.48
N GLY A 140 2.78 -7.54 12.62
CA GLY A 140 3.35 -7.28 13.95
C GLY A 140 3.50 -5.79 14.29
N LEU A 141 2.95 -4.89 13.47
CA LEU A 141 3.07 -3.43 13.64
C LEU A 141 1.74 -2.75 13.34
N SER A 142 1.37 -1.77 14.17
CA SER A 142 0.28 -0.85 13.86
C SER A 142 0.65 0.06 12.68
N HIS A 143 -0.35 0.67 12.03
CA HIS A 143 -0.14 1.61 10.93
C HIS A 143 0.84 2.73 11.32
N GLU A 144 0.72 3.30 12.51
CA GLU A 144 1.57 4.38 12.98
C GLU A 144 3.02 3.93 13.17
N ASN A 145 3.24 2.77 13.80
CA ASN A 145 4.57 2.19 14.00
C ASN A 145 5.20 1.76 12.69
N PHE A 146 4.42 1.16 11.78
CA PHE A 146 4.89 0.79 10.44
C PHE A 146 5.43 2.02 9.69
N ARG A 147 4.70 3.13 9.73
CA ARG A 147 5.14 4.39 9.11
C ARG A 147 6.41 4.96 9.74
N ARG A 148 6.53 4.90 11.05
CA ARG A 148 7.71 5.44 11.76
C ARG A 148 8.97 4.62 11.56
N VAL A 149 8.83 3.29 11.54
CA VAL A 149 9.98 2.37 11.54
C VAL A 149 10.39 1.94 10.12
N ILE A 150 9.40 1.66 9.27
CA ILE A 150 9.64 1.09 7.93
C ILE A 150 9.76 2.18 6.86
N ILE A 151 9.07 3.30 7.03
CA ILE A 151 8.97 4.33 6.01
C ILE A 151 9.50 5.66 6.56
N ILE A 152 10.57 6.14 5.96
CA ILE A 152 11.04 7.50 6.17
C ILE A 152 10.53 8.34 4.98
N PRO A 153 9.44 9.11 5.15
CA PRO A 153 8.88 9.93 4.07
C PRO A 153 9.88 10.95 3.57
N GLN A 154 9.78 11.29 2.30
CA GLN A 154 10.62 12.32 1.69
C GLN A 154 10.48 13.65 2.46
N GLY A 155 11.59 14.23 2.92
CA GLY A 155 11.62 15.45 3.73
C GLY A 155 11.48 15.25 5.24
N LYS A 156 11.13 14.05 5.70
CA LYS A 156 10.98 13.71 7.13
C LYS A 156 12.25 13.15 7.77
N PHE A 157 13.29 12.91 7.00
CA PHE A 157 14.55 12.37 7.51
C PHE A 157 15.23 13.33 8.52
N GLN A 158 15.14 14.63 8.28
CA GLN A 158 15.66 15.62 9.23
C GLN A 158 14.88 15.64 10.54
N ASP A 159 13.53 15.52 10.48
CA ASP A 159 12.69 15.44 11.66
C ASP A 159 13.05 14.19 12.49
N PHE A 160 13.27 13.05 11.83
CA PHE A 160 13.72 11.81 12.49
C PHE A 160 15.08 11.96 13.19
N LEU A 161 16.04 12.65 12.57
CA LEU A 161 17.34 12.91 13.18
C LEU A 161 17.31 13.88 14.37
N GLN A 162 16.27 14.74 14.42
CA GLN A 162 16.08 15.70 15.50
C GLN A 162 15.27 15.15 16.69
N LEU A 163 14.65 13.96 16.55
CA LEU A 163 13.98 13.30 17.68
C LEU A 163 14.98 12.99 18.77
N GLY A 164 14.61 13.29 20.01
CA GLY A 164 15.38 12.93 21.21
C GLY A 164 15.49 11.40 21.35
N ASN A 165 16.46 10.93 22.15
CA ASN A 165 16.67 9.48 22.33
C ASN A 165 15.43 8.74 22.90
N ALA A 166 14.54 9.44 23.62
CA ALA A 166 13.30 8.89 24.12
C ALA A 166 12.21 8.68 23.04
N ASP A 167 12.30 9.43 21.94
CA ASP A 167 11.30 9.40 20.85
C ASP A 167 11.74 8.52 19.67
N ARG A 168 12.97 7.96 19.75
CA ARG A 168 13.54 7.05 18.72
C ARG A 168 13.38 5.58 19.05
N ALA A 169 12.95 5.26 20.29
CA ALA A 169 12.81 3.88 20.80
C ALA A 169 11.44 3.27 20.51
#